data_dd69908b853f64d5bcd298130a7f7203
#
_entry.id   dd69908b853f64d5bcd298130a7f7203
#
_cell.length_a   1.000
_cell.length_b   1.000
_cell.length_c   1.000
_cell.angle_alpha   90.00
_cell.angle_beta   90.00
_cell.angle_gamma   90.00
#
_symmetry.space_group_name_H-M   'P 1'
#
loop_
_entity.id
_entity.type
_entity.pdbx_description
1 polymer ?
#
loop_
_entity_poly.entity_id
_entity_poly.type
_entity_poly.pdbx_seq_one_letter_code
_entity_poly.pdbx_strand_id
1 'polypeptide(L)'
;AECDITCTSSNAVQVVEAVAKEWNADTVILVPDQYLAKNVAAMTDIRIMTWPGACEVHELFSADDVDQLREAHPGVVILAHPECPPDVLEVADYAGSPAALANYVKERTPAKVVLLTECSMSDNVAAENPGVDFVRPCNLCPHMKRITLENIYDCLVNGEHEVLIPEDVRLRAKAALDAMMALPKMEKPLDFEVGR
;
A
#
# COMPACT_ATOMS: atom_id res chain seq x y z
N ALA A 1 2.39 12.42 14.11
CA ALA A 1 2.24 13.49 15.11
C ALA A 1 2.30 14.89 14.50
N GLU A 2 2.88 15.02 13.30
CA GLU A 2 3.01 16.31 12.58
C GLU A 2 1.97 16.47 11.45
N CYS A 3 1.09 15.48 11.27
CA CYS A 3 0.02 15.53 10.28
C CYS A 3 -1.32 15.77 10.97
N ASP A 4 -2.23 16.46 10.30
CA ASP A 4 -3.57 16.75 10.79
C ASP A 4 -4.45 15.50 10.78
N ILE A 5 -4.26 14.64 9.78
CA ILE A 5 -4.97 13.36 9.61
C ILE A 5 -4.04 12.31 9.03
N THR A 6 -4.29 11.05 9.30
CA THR A 6 -3.61 9.91 8.67
C THR A 6 -4.45 9.33 7.53
N CYS A 7 -3.82 8.57 6.64
CA CYS A 7 -4.50 7.71 5.69
C CYS A 7 -3.71 6.41 5.50
N THR A 8 -4.28 5.50 4.74
CA THR A 8 -3.64 4.28 4.24
C THR A 8 -3.84 4.20 2.74
N SER A 9 -3.13 3.32 2.05
CA SER A 9 -3.35 3.08 0.61
C SER A 9 -4.79 2.67 0.27
N SER A 10 -5.57 2.18 1.25
CA SER A 10 -6.96 1.79 1.02
C SER A 10 -7.97 2.94 1.06
N ASN A 11 -7.63 4.09 1.66
CA ASN A 11 -8.55 5.20 1.88
C ASN A 11 -7.98 6.58 1.56
N ALA A 12 -6.80 6.66 0.94
CA ALA A 12 -6.09 7.93 0.73
C ALA A 12 -6.91 8.93 -0.08
N VAL A 13 -7.56 8.53 -1.17
CA VAL A 13 -8.42 9.43 -1.98
C VAL A 13 -9.58 9.95 -1.14
N GLN A 14 -10.28 9.07 -0.41
CA GLN A 14 -11.39 9.47 0.46
C GLN A 14 -10.96 10.48 1.52
N VAL A 15 -9.79 10.24 2.15
CA VAL A 15 -9.24 11.17 3.16
C VAL A 15 -8.94 12.51 2.54
N VAL A 16 -8.24 12.54 1.38
CA VAL A 16 -7.92 13.76 0.65
C VAL A 16 -9.18 14.57 0.32
N GLU A 17 -10.21 13.94 -0.25
CA GLU A 17 -11.45 14.61 -0.62
C GLU A 17 -12.23 15.10 0.59
N ALA A 18 -12.28 14.29 1.65
CA ALA A 18 -12.98 14.66 2.89
C ALA A 18 -12.35 15.88 3.55
N VAL A 19 -11.02 15.90 3.71
CA VAL A 19 -10.33 17.03 4.35
C VAL A 19 -10.31 18.27 3.48
N ALA A 20 -10.14 18.13 2.17
CA ALA A 20 -10.23 19.27 1.25
C ALA A 20 -11.59 19.97 1.35
N LYS A 21 -12.66 19.19 1.44
CA LYS A 21 -14.02 19.71 1.65
C LYS A 21 -14.22 20.34 3.02
N GLU A 22 -13.79 19.65 4.08
CA GLU A 22 -13.96 20.13 5.46
C GLU A 22 -13.18 21.42 5.72
N TRP A 23 -11.93 21.50 5.23
CA TRP A 23 -11.05 22.65 5.44
C TRP A 23 -11.24 23.75 4.39
N ASN A 24 -12.14 23.55 3.39
CA ASN A 24 -12.31 24.41 2.24
C ASN A 24 -10.95 24.71 1.56
N ALA A 25 -10.16 23.67 1.37
CA ALA A 25 -8.83 23.72 0.78
C ALA A 25 -8.85 23.15 -0.64
N ASP A 26 -8.10 23.77 -1.53
CA ASP A 26 -7.90 23.30 -2.92
C ASP A 26 -6.61 22.46 -3.06
N THR A 27 -5.81 22.40 -2.00
CA THR A 27 -4.50 21.76 -2.00
C THR A 27 -4.29 20.99 -0.70
N VAL A 28 -3.79 19.76 -0.80
CA VAL A 28 -3.43 18.87 0.32
C VAL A 28 -1.97 18.44 0.18
N ILE A 29 -1.24 18.41 1.30
CA ILE A 29 0.11 17.83 1.35
C ILE A 29 -0.03 16.36 1.75
N LEU A 30 0.35 15.43 0.88
CA LEU A 30 0.34 14.00 1.14
C LEU A 30 1.76 13.46 1.30
N VAL A 31 2.03 12.93 2.47
CA VAL A 31 3.34 12.41 2.89
C VAL A 31 3.20 11.00 3.44
N PRO A 32 4.26 10.17 3.43
CA PRO A 32 5.62 10.44 2.95
C PRO A 32 5.91 9.94 1.53
N ASP A 33 5.02 9.13 0.92
CA ASP A 33 5.29 8.42 -0.33
C ASP A 33 4.83 9.23 -1.55
N GLN A 34 5.81 9.53 -2.45
CA GLN A 34 5.55 10.33 -3.65
C GLN A 34 4.72 9.59 -4.71
N TYR A 35 4.86 8.26 -4.81
CA TYR A 35 4.17 7.47 -5.82
C TYR A 35 2.71 7.27 -5.43
N LEU A 36 2.43 6.91 -4.17
CA LEU A 36 1.06 6.93 -3.66
C LEU A 36 0.41 8.29 -3.88
N ALA A 37 1.13 9.38 -3.57
CA ALA A 37 0.60 10.73 -3.76
C ALA A 37 0.29 11.06 -5.23
N LYS A 38 1.16 10.66 -6.18
CA LYS A 38 0.91 10.82 -7.62
C LYS A 38 -0.28 10.00 -8.10
N ASN A 39 -0.37 8.74 -7.66
CA ASN A 39 -1.47 7.85 -8.03
C ASN A 39 -2.81 8.32 -7.44
N VAL A 40 -2.82 8.86 -6.21
CA VAL A 40 -3.99 9.51 -5.62
C VAL A 40 -4.37 10.78 -6.38
N ALA A 41 -3.38 11.60 -6.79
CA ALA A 41 -3.63 12.81 -7.56
C ALA A 41 -4.28 12.55 -8.93
N ALA A 42 -4.05 11.38 -9.52
CA ALA A 42 -4.72 10.97 -10.76
C ALA A 42 -6.21 10.62 -10.58
N MET A 43 -6.67 10.46 -9.31
CA MET A 43 -8.03 10.02 -8.97
C MET A 43 -8.90 11.11 -8.35
N THR A 44 -8.40 12.33 -8.20
CA THR A 44 -9.11 13.45 -7.59
C THR A 44 -8.76 14.76 -8.28
N ASP A 45 -9.66 15.74 -8.25
CA ASP A 45 -9.41 17.11 -8.74
C ASP A 45 -8.65 17.97 -7.71
N ILE A 46 -8.40 17.46 -6.51
CA ILE A 46 -7.67 18.17 -5.46
C ILE A 46 -6.18 18.19 -5.80
N ARG A 47 -5.58 19.38 -5.75
CA ARG A 47 -4.14 19.52 -5.93
C ARG A 47 -3.39 18.84 -4.80
N ILE A 48 -2.51 17.88 -5.12
CA ILE A 48 -1.67 17.19 -4.14
C ILE A 48 -0.23 17.68 -4.25
N MET A 49 0.31 18.16 -3.14
CA MET A 49 1.74 18.41 -2.97
C MET A 49 2.38 17.16 -2.36
N THR A 50 3.46 16.68 -2.96
CA THR A 50 4.13 15.46 -2.52
C THR A 50 5.40 15.77 -1.75
N TRP A 51 5.85 14.80 -0.97
CA TRP A 51 7.18 14.73 -0.38
C TRP A 51 8.06 13.79 -1.24
N PRO A 52 9.37 14.06 -1.46
CA PRO A 52 10.23 13.23 -2.28
C PRO A 52 10.75 11.99 -1.54
N GLY A 53 9.85 11.26 -0.90
CA GLY A 53 10.10 9.96 -0.29
C GLY A 53 9.41 8.86 -1.07
N ALA A 54 9.92 7.62 -1.00
CA ALA A 54 9.35 6.47 -1.64
C ALA A 54 9.56 5.21 -0.80
N CYS A 55 8.71 4.21 -0.99
CA CYS A 55 8.95 2.88 -0.45
C CYS A 55 10.05 2.20 -1.26
N GLU A 56 11.18 1.86 -0.61
CA GLU A 56 12.33 1.22 -1.25
C GLU A 56 12.03 -0.15 -1.89
N VAL A 57 10.89 -0.75 -1.56
CA VAL A 57 10.44 -2.01 -2.18
C VAL A 57 9.67 -1.73 -3.46
N HIS A 58 8.71 -0.82 -3.39
CA HIS A 58 7.78 -0.58 -4.49
C HIS A 58 8.42 0.23 -5.62
N GLU A 59 9.34 1.15 -5.31
CA GLU A 59 10.04 1.93 -6.34
C GLU A 59 11.01 1.11 -7.20
N LEU A 60 11.34 -0.12 -6.78
CA LEU A 60 12.20 -1.01 -7.56
C LEU A 60 11.49 -1.68 -8.74
N PHE A 61 10.17 -1.65 -8.79
CA PHE A 61 9.41 -2.19 -9.92
C PHE A 61 9.35 -1.17 -11.05
N SER A 62 9.41 -1.66 -12.28
CA SER A 62 9.31 -0.87 -13.52
C SER A 62 8.30 -1.48 -14.49
N ALA A 63 7.83 -0.70 -15.47
CA ALA A 63 7.00 -1.20 -16.55
C ALA A 63 7.71 -2.29 -17.36
N ASP A 64 9.04 -2.15 -17.56
CA ASP A 64 9.85 -3.17 -18.24
C ASP A 64 9.85 -4.51 -17.49
N ASP A 65 9.86 -4.51 -16.16
CA ASP A 65 9.74 -5.74 -15.36
C ASP A 65 8.38 -6.41 -15.58
N VAL A 66 7.31 -5.63 -15.69
CA VAL A 66 5.97 -6.15 -15.99
C VAL A 66 5.94 -6.80 -17.36
N ASP A 67 6.52 -6.18 -18.37
CA ASP A 67 6.60 -6.74 -19.73
C ASP A 67 7.39 -8.05 -19.74
N GLN A 68 8.55 -8.09 -19.08
CA GLN A 68 9.35 -9.31 -18.94
C GLN A 68 8.58 -10.44 -18.23
N LEU A 69 7.82 -10.10 -17.17
CA LEU A 69 7.00 -11.09 -16.47
C LEU A 69 5.88 -11.64 -17.37
N ARG A 70 5.25 -10.80 -18.21
CA ARG A 70 4.24 -11.24 -19.17
C ARG A 70 4.83 -12.13 -20.27
N GLU A 71 6.02 -11.81 -20.76
CA GLU A 71 6.73 -12.64 -21.75
C GLU A 71 7.12 -14.00 -21.17
N ALA A 72 7.67 -14.01 -19.95
CA ALA A 72 8.11 -15.25 -19.29
C ALA A 72 6.93 -16.12 -18.80
N HIS A 73 5.79 -15.52 -18.51
CA HIS A 73 4.61 -16.17 -17.92
C HIS A 73 3.33 -15.79 -18.68
N PRO A 74 3.09 -16.32 -19.88
CA PRO A 74 1.89 -16.00 -20.65
C PRO A 74 0.60 -16.22 -19.84
N GLY A 75 -0.29 -15.21 -19.87
CA GLY A 75 -1.55 -15.23 -19.15
C GLY A 75 -1.46 -14.92 -17.65
N VAL A 76 -0.29 -14.46 -17.18
CA VAL A 76 -0.14 -13.99 -15.79
C VAL A 76 -0.95 -12.71 -15.55
N VAL A 77 -1.59 -12.64 -14.40
CA VAL A 77 -2.29 -11.44 -13.91
C VAL A 77 -1.33 -10.65 -13.02
N ILE A 78 -1.14 -9.38 -13.31
CA ILE A 78 -0.23 -8.49 -12.61
C ILE A 78 -1.04 -7.56 -11.69
N LEU A 79 -0.82 -7.67 -10.38
CA LEU A 79 -1.47 -6.85 -9.37
C LEU A 79 -0.43 -5.97 -8.69
N ALA A 80 -0.62 -4.64 -8.68
CA ALA A 80 0.34 -3.67 -8.16
C ALA A 80 -0.13 -2.99 -6.88
N HIS A 81 0.82 -2.69 -5.99
CA HIS A 81 0.56 -1.82 -4.84
C HIS A 81 0.56 -0.35 -5.30
N PRO A 82 -0.29 0.53 -4.73
CA PRO A 82 -0.37 1.95 -5.15
C PRO A 82 0.86 2.80 -4.86
N GLU A 83 1.84 2.28 -4.13
CA GLU A 83 3.16 2.89 -3.94
C GLU A 83 4.15 2.54 -5.06
N CYS A 84 3.76 1.70 -6.03
CA CYS A 84 4.55 1.51 -7.24
C CYS A 84 4.53 2.78 -8.11
N PRO A 85 5.58 3.00 -8.93
CA PRO A 85 5.60 4.07 -9.91
C PRO A 85 4.35 4.09 -10.81
N PRO A 86 3.89 5.28 -11.27
CA PRO A 86 2.69 5.38 -12.11
C PRO A 86 2.74 4.55 -13.39
N ASP A 87 3.89 4.45 -14.05
CA ASP A 87 4.10 3.64 -15.24
C ASP A 87 3.89 2.14 -14.99
N VAL A 88 4.18 1.65 -13.79
CA VAL A 88 3.87 0.28 -13.37
C VAL A 88 2.35 0.09 -13.23
N LEU A 89 1.65 1.06 -12.63
CA LEU A 89 0.19 1.00 -12.50
C LEU A 89 -0.50 1.03 -13.87
N GLU A 90 0.02 1.82 -14.82
CA GLU A 90 -0.53 1.92 -16.18
C GLU A 90 -0.51 0.58 -16.92
N VAL A 91 0.46 -0.30 -16.65
CA VAL A 91 0.61 -1.61 -17.30
C VAL A 91 0.14 -2.79 -16.45
N ALA A 92 -0.22 -2.57 -15.19
CA ALA A 92 -0.80 -3.61 -14.34
C ALA A 92 -2.23 -3.98 -14.76
N ASP A 93 -2.72 -5.15 -14.33
CA ASP A 93 -4.13 -5.55 -14.55
C ASP A 93 -5.05 -5.02 -13.44
N TYR A 94 -4.49 -4.73 -12.28
CA TYR A 94 -5.21 -4.18 -11.13
C TYR A 94 -4.23 -3.52 -10.17
N ALA A 95 -4.64 -2.45 -9.52
CA ALA A 95 -3.87 -1.83 -8.45
C ALA A 95 -4.75 -1.57 -7.23
N GLY A 96 -4.22 -1.83 -6.04
CA GLY A 96 -4.97 -1.65 -4.80
C GLY A 96 -4.15 -1.93 -3.55
N SER A 97 -4.76 -1.64 -2.39
CA SER A 97 -4.15 -1.92 -1.09
C SER A 97 -3.85 -3.41 -0.91
N PRO A 98 -3.01 -3.81 0.06
CA PRO A 98 -2.74 -5.22 0.34
C PRO A 98 -4.00 -6.06 0.53
N ALA A 99 -5.00 -5.53 1.23
CA ALA A 99 -6.28 -6.22 1.39
C ALA A 99 -7.06 -6.34 0.06
N ALA A 100 -7.03 -5.31 -0.79
CA ALA A 100 -7.67 -5.34 -2.09
C ALA A 100 -7.01 -6.36 -3.03
N LEU A 101 -5.66 -6.43 -3.05
CA LEU A 101 -4.92 -7.43 -3.82
C LEU A 101 -5.25 -8.87 -3.36
N ALA A 102 -5.29 -9.12 -2.05
CA ALA A 102 -5.67 -10.42 -1.50
C ALA A 102 -7.11 -10.80 -1.87
N ASN A 103 -8.05 -9.86 -1.76
CA ASN A 103 -9.45 -10.06 -2.14
C ASN A 103 -9.58 -10.35 -3.64
N TYR A 104 -8.85 -9.62 -4.51
CA TYR A 104 -8.84 -9.87 -5.94
C TYR A 104 -8.46 -11.33 -6.25
N VAL A 105 -7.37 -11.82 -5.66
CA VAL A 105 -6.92 -13.21 -5.87
C VAL A 105 -7.99 -14.20 -5.39
N LYS A 106 -8.57 -13.98 -4.21
CA LYS A 106 -9.60 -14.83 -3.63
C LYS A 106 -10.88 -14.89 -4.47
N GLU A 107 -11.33 -13.75 -5.00
CA GLU A 107 -12.57 -13.63 -5.76
C GLU A 107 -12.43 -14.06 -7.21
N ARG A 108 -11.30 -13.72 -7.85
CA ARG A 108 -11.06 -13.98 -9.28
C ARG A 108 -10.37 -15.30 -9.55
N THR A 109 -9.68 -15.86 -8.55
CA THR A 109 -8.93 -17.12 -8.65
C THR A 109 -8.15 -17.27 -9.97
N PRO A 110 -7.26 -16.30 -10.30
CA PRO A 110 -6.51 -16.36 -11.56
C PRO A 110 -5.64 -17.61 -11.58
N ALA A 111 -5.44 -18.20 -12.76
CA ALA A 111 -4.58 -19.39 -12.89
C ALA A 111 -3.14 -19.09 -12.47
N LYS A 112 -2.66 -17.88 -12.78
CA LYS A 112 -1.31 -17.41 -12.43
C LYS A 112 -1.34 -15.92 -12.07
N VAL A 113 -0.64 -15.53 -11.01
CA VAL A 113 -0.62 -14.14 -10.52
C VAL A 113 0.77 -13.69 -10.07
N VAL A 114 1.05 -12.40 -10.25
CA VAL A 114 2.16 -11.67 -9.64
C VAL A 114 1.59 -10.59 -8.74
N LEU A 115 2.14 -10.46 -7.55
CA LEU A 115 1.91 -9.30 -6.68
C LEU A 115 3.18 -8.42 -6.70
N LEU A 116 3.07 -7.23 -7.25
CA LEU A 116 4.14 -6.23 -7.23
C LEU A 116 4.09 -5.47 -5.90
N THR A 117 4.63 -6.12 -4.87
CA THR A 117 4.73 -5.64 -3.50
C THR A 117 5.81 -6.42 -2.74
N GLU A 118 5.92 -6.22 -1.41
CA GLU A 118 6.86 -6.96 -0.57
C GLU A 118 6.57 -8.48 -0.61
N CYS A 119 7.64 -9.24 -0.74
CA CYS A 119 7.63 -10.67 -1.07
C CYS A 119 6.81 -11.53 -0.10
N SER A 120 6.88 -11.22 1.21
CA SER A 120 6.18 -12.00 2.24
C SER A 120 4.66 -11.89 2.13
N MET A 121 4.15 -10.83 1.50
CA MET A 121 2.72 -10.72 1.23
C MET A 121 2.27 -11.80 0.23
N SER A 122 3.07 -12.05 -0.82
CA SER A 122 2.77 -13.11 -1.78
C SER A 122 2.70 -14.49 -1.10
N ASP A 123 3.57 -14.75 -0.12
CA ASP A 123 3.53 -16.01 0.64
C ASP A 123 2.25 -16.15 1.47
N ASN A 124 1.83 -15.07 2.14
CA ASN A 124 0.59 -15.06 2.94
C ASN A 124 -0.64 -15.30 2.06
N VAL A 125 -0.74 -14.58 0.93
CA VAL A 125 -1.88 -14.73 0.01
C VAL A 125 -1.87 -16.12 -0.64
N ALA A 126 -0.71 -16.67 -0.99
CA ALA A 126 -0.59 -18.02 -1.56
C ALA A 126 -1.03 -19.11 -0.57
N ALA A 127 -0.72 -18.96 0.72
CA ALA A 127 -1.13 -19.91 1.76
C ALA A 127 -2.67 -20.03 1.86
N GLU A 128 -3.39 -18.92 1.61
CA GLU A 128 -4.84 -18.88 1.61
C GLU A 128 -5.46 -19.30 0.25
N ASN A 129 -4.67 -19.35 -0.83
CA ASN A 129 -5.12 -19.64 -2.20
C ASN A 129 -4.28 -20.73 -2.87
N PRO A 130 -4.28 -21.98 -2.36
CA PRO A 130 -3.38 -23.05 -2.82
C PRO A 130 -3.61 -23.50 -4.29
N GLY A 131 -4.72 -23.09 -4.89
CA GLY A 131 -5.03 -23.39 -6.30
C GLY A 131 -4.49 -22.37 -7.30
N VAL A 132 -3.86 -21.29 -6.84
CA VAL A 132 -3.32 -20.21 -7.67
C VAL A 132 -1.81 -20.33 -7.77
N ASP A 133 -1.25 -20.21 -8.97
CA ASP A 133 0.20 -20.21 -9.20
C ASP A 133 0.76 -18.80 -9.00
N PHE A 134 1.59 -18.60 -7.96
CA PHE A 134 2.21 -17.32 -7.65
C PHE A 134 3.62 -17.22 -8.23
N VAL A 135 3.78 -16.35 -9.22
CA VAL A 135 5.10 -15.91 -9.70
C VAL A 135 5.59 -14.81 -8.75
N ARG A 136 6.80 -14.96 -8.23
CA ARG A 136 7.34 -14.08 -7.18
C ARG A 136 8.56 -13.30 -7.64
N PRO A 137 8.41 -12.10 -8.22
CA PRO A 137 9.50 -11.15 -8.28
C PRO A 137 9.75 -10.69 -6.84
N CYS A 138 10.91 -11.06 -6.28
CA CYS A 138 11.08 -10.98 -4.83
C CYS A 138 11.86 -9.73 -4.41
N ASN A 139 11.16 -8.66 -4.06
CA ASN A 139 11.71 -7.51 -3.35
C ASN A 139 11.39 -7.62 -1.85
N LEU A 140 12.41 -7.86 -1.03
CA LEU A 140 12.29 -7.97 0.42
C LEU A 140 12.53 -6.61 1.08
N CYS A 141 11.67 -6.25 2.04
CA CYS A 141 11.90 -5.07 2.86
C CYS A 141 12.94 -5.36 3.96
N PRO A 142 14.12 -4.71 3.93
CA PRO A 142 15.16 -4.95 4.94
C PRO A 142 14.73 -4.49 6.34
N HIS A 143 13.80 -3.53 6.43
CA HIS A 143 13.27 -3.06 7.70
C HIS A 143 12.31 -4.07 8.32
N MET A 144 11.39 -4.64 7.53
CA MET A 144 10.48 -5.69 8.00
C MET A 144 11.24 -6.95 8.41
N LYS A 145 12.34 -7.29 7.72
CA LYS A 145 13.16 -8.46 8.01
C LYS A 145 14.01 -8.35 9.29
N ARG A 146 14.00 -7.22 9.97
CA ARG A 146 14.56 -7.09 11.33
C ARG A 146 13.69 -7.77 12.38
N ILE A 147 12.41 -8.00 12.09
CA ILE A 147 11.48 -8.69 12.98
C ILE A 147 11.61 -10.19 12.70
N THR A 148 12.10 -10.95 13.67
CA THR A 148 12.29 -12.40 13.61
C THR A 148 11.41 -13.12 14.63
N LEU A 149 11.21 -14.42 14.45
CA LEU A 149 10.46 -15.22 15.43
C LEU A 149 11.13 -15.21 16.79
N GLU A 150 12.48 -15.18 16.83
CA GLU A 150 13.26 -15.14 18.07
C GLU A 150 12.97 -13.84 18.83
N ASN A 151 13.07 -12.67 18.18
CA ASN A 151 12.84 -11.42 18.89
C ASN A 151 11.35 -11.19 19.23
N ILE A 152 10.41 -11.78 18.49
CA ILE A 152 9.00 -11.83 18.91
C ILE A 152 8.84 -12.70 20.17
N TYR A 153 9.48 -13.87 20.21
CA TYR A 153 9.47 -14.75 21.38
C TYR A 153 10.06 -14.05 22.60
N ASP A 154 11.23 -13.40 22.47
CA ASP A 154 11.90 -12.67 23.55
C ASP A 154 11.03 -11.51 24.06
N CYS A 155 10.39 -10.77 23.15
CA CYS A 155 9.44 -9.73 23.51
C CYS A 155 8.29 -10.26 24.38
N LEU A 156 7.71 -11.41 24.00
CA LEU A 156 6.55 -11.98 24.71
C LEU A 156 6.94 -12.62 26.06
N VAL A 157 8.10 -13.27 26.14
CA VAL A 157 8.54 -14.02 27.34
C VAL A 157 9.22 -13.10 28.35
N ASN A 158 10.09 -12.21 27.86
CA ASN A 158 10.96 -11.40 28.72
C ASN A 158 10.46 -9.95 28.88
N GLY A 159 9.49 -9.50 28.07
CA GLY A 159 9.04 -8.11 28.02
C GLY A 159 10.09 -7.18 27.44
N GLU A 160 10.93 -7.67 26.53
CA GLU A 160 11.97 -6.90 25.83
C GLU A 160 11.38 -6.11 24.65
N HIS A 161 12.18 -5.18 24.09
CA HIS A 161 11.84 -4.37 22.93
C HIS A 161 10.65 -3.42 23.17
N GLU A 162 10.47 -2.93 24.40
CA GLU A 162 9.44 -1.94 24.71
C GLU A 162 9.63 -0.67 23.86
N VAL A 163 8.55 -0.22 23.22
CA VAL A 163 8.53 1.03 22.44
C VAL A 163 7.97 2.15 23.32
N LEU A 164 8.82 3.10 23.69
CA LEU A 164 8.43 4.27 24.47
C LEU A 164 8.29 5.49 23.56
N ILE A 165 7.13 6.11 23.60
CA ILE A 165 6.83 7.34 22.86
C ILE A 165 6.51 8.46 23.86
N PRO A 166 7.14 9.66 23.73
CA PRO A 166 6.78 10.81 24.56
C PRO A 166 5.27 11.08 24.49
N GLU A 167 4.65 11.39 25.62
CA GLU A 167 3.19 11.46 25.73
C GLU A 167 2.58 12.53 24.82
N ASP A 168 3.24 13.68 24.65
CA ASP A 168 2.80 14.74 23.73
C ASP A 168 2.81 14.28 22.27
N VAL A 169 3.83 13.51 21.86
CA VAL A 169 3.92 12.92 20.50
C VAL A 169 2.82 11.87 20.31
N ARG A 170 2.60 11.03 21.32
CA ARG A 170 1.56 9.99 21.29
C ARG A 170 0.17 10.61 21.14
N LEU A 171 -0.13 11.66 21.88
CA LEU A 171 -1.43 12.34 21.83
C LEU A 171 -1.68 12.99 20.45
N ARG A 172 -0.67 13.66 19.87
CA ARG A 172 -0.78 14.26 18.54
C ARG A 172 -0.95 13.20 17.46
N ALA A 173 -0.18 12.11 17.52
CA ALA A 173 -0.31 10.99 16.57
C ALA A 173 -1.68 10.33 16.68
N LYS A 174 -2.18 10.13 17.92
CA LYS A 174 -3.52 9.57 18.16
C LYS A 174 -4.61 10.47 17.59
N ALA A 175 -4.51 11.79 17.74
CA ALA A 175 -5.50 12.71 17.20
C ALA A 175 -5.63 12.59 15.67
N ALA A 176 -4.51 12.52 14.94
CA ALA A 176 -4.50 12.32 13.49
C ALA A 176 -5.10 10.95 13.08
N LEU A 177 -4.85 9.91 13.86
CA LEU A 177 -5.46 8.59 13.63
C LEU A 177 -6.96 8.59 13.93
N ASP A 178 -7.38 9.19 15.04
CA ASP A 178 -8.80 9.29 15.42
C ASP A 178 -9.60 10.09 14.36
N ALA A 179 -9.00 11.14 13.79
CA ALA A 179 -9.61 11.91 12.70
C ALA A 179 -9.88 11.02 11.47
N MET A 180 -8.92 10.18 11.07
CA MET A 180 -9.14 9.21 9.98
C MET A 180 -10.24 8.19 10.34
N MET A 181 -10.22 7.68 11.56
CA MET A 181 -11.19 6.66 12.01
C MET A 181 -12.61 7.20 12.15
N ALA A 182 -12.76 8.52 12.29
CA ALA A 182 -14.06 9.19 12.35
C ALA A 182 -14.72 9.36 10.96
N LEU A 183 -13.97 9.21 9.87
CA LEU A 183 -14.52 9.26 8.52
C LEU A 183 -15.46 8.07 8.29
N PRO A 184 -16.52 8.23 7.46
CA PRO A 184 -17.39 7.13 7.07
C PRO A 184 -16.58 5.98 6.48
N LYS A 185 -16.92 4.74 6.85
CA LYS A 185 -16.28 3.57 6.24
C LYS A 185 -16.61 3.51 4.75
N MET A 186 -15.60 3.25 3.93
CA MET A 186 -15.81 2.96 2.52
C MET A 186 -16.58 1.64 2.38
N GLU A 187 -17.60 1.62 1.53
CA GLU A 187 -18.35 0.40 1.22
C GLU A 187 -17.51 -0.60 0.43
N LYS A 188 -16.53 -0.12 -0.33
CA LYS A 188 -15.57 -0.95 -1.09
C LYS A 188 -14.15 -0.39 -0.93
N PRO A 189 -13.12 -1.28 -0.94
CA PRO A 189 -11.73 -0.84 -1.05
C PRO A 189 -11.56 0.04 -2.29
N LEU A 190 -10.65 1.00 -2.21
CA LEU A 190 -10.29 1.83 -3.33
C LEU A 190 -9.57 0.98 -4.38
N ASP A 191 -10.14 0.91 -5.58
CA ASP A 191 -9.51 0.33 -6.75
C ASP A 191 -8.86 1.47 -7.54
N PHE A 192 -7.55 1.45 -7.69
CA PHE A 192 -6.86 2.41 -8.55
C PHE A 192 -7.15 2.05 -10.00
N GLU A 193 -7.57 3.03 -10.79
CA GLU A 193 -7.74 2.84 -12.23
C GLU A 193 -6.38 2.47 -12.84
N VAL A 194 -6.34 1.33 -13.51
CA VAL A 194 -5.19 0.88 -14.27
C VAL A 194 -5.46 1.14 -15.74
N GLY A 195 -4.45 1.64 -16.45
CA GLY A 195 -4.56 1.90 -17.88
C GLY A 195 -4.84 0.61 -18.66
N ARG A 196 -5.80 0.65 -19.55
CA ARG A 196 -6.02 -0.37 -20.59
C ARG A 196 -5.54 0.17 -21.92
#